data_650a8f4fc4c0f0848954d2707b7410e9
#
_entry.id   650a8f4fc4c0f0848954d2707b7410e9
#
_cell.length_a   1.000
_cell.length_b   1.000
_cell.length_c   1.000
_cell.angle_alpha   90.00
_cell.angle_beta   90.00
_cell.angle_gamma   90.00
#
_symmetry.space_group_name_H-M   'P 1'
#
loop_
_entity.id
_entity.type
_entity.pdbx_description
1 polymer ?
#
loop_
_entity_poly.entity_id
_entity_poly.type
_entity_poly.pdbx_seq_one_letter_code
_entity_poly.pdbx_strand_id
1 'polypeptide(L)'
;QACAELVRLTLTLEHPADAVVSRFFRDHRQLGPRERAALAETAYAVLRKKLLFDHLAPSGSGPKERRLAILGFAHWQDEEARRSNPQARHGPRDFLKSALNEREKQWLDQCDAISQDDLMERHRHNLPEWLVEPLKEQLGAEFWPMVQALSTSAPLDLRVNVLKEKRELVQKELAQAAIKTVATPYSPWGLRVQGKPALTKLPAFERGAIEVQDEGSQLLALLLDAKRGEMVVDFCAGAGGNTLAIGAT
;
A
#
# COMPACT_ATOMS: atom_id res chain seq x y z
N GLN A 1 11.00 -9.51 -16.90
CA GLN A 1 10.08 -10.64 -17.12
C GLN A 1 9.25 -10.93 -15.88
N ALA A 2 9.83 -11.26 -14.74
CA ALA A 2 9.12 -11.60 -13.50
C ALA A 2 8.09 -10.53 -13.06
N CYS A 3 8.40 -9.25 -13.22
CA CYS A 3 7.48 -8.16 -12.89
C CYS A 3 6.23 -8.17 -13.79
N ALA A 4 6.40 -8.32 -15.09
CA ALA A 4 5.29 -8.40 -16.03
C ALA A 4 4.40 -9.64 -15.77
N GLU A 5 5.02 -10.74 -15.39
CA GLU A 5 4.29 -11.96 -15.02
C GLU A 5 3.48 -11.75 -13.74
N LEU A 6 4.07 -11.18 -12.69
CA LEU A 6 3.36 -10.86 -11.46
C LEU A 6 2.19 -9.90 -11.72
N VAL A 7 2.41 -8.83 -12.51
CA VAL A 7 1.34 -7.91 -12.92
C VAL A 7 0.22 -8.64 -13.66
N ARG A 8 0.53 -9.53 -14.59
CA ARG A 8 -0.46 -10.35 -15.29
C ARG A 8 -1.31 -11.16 -14.31
N LEU A 9 -0.67 -11.84 -13.37
CA LEU A 9 -1.36 -12.68 -12.38
C LEU A 9 -2.23 -11.86 -11.43
N THR A 10 -1.78 -10.69 -10.98
CA THR A 10 -2.58 -9.83 -10.09
C THR A 10 -3.77 -9.19 -10.80
N LEU A 11 -3.67 -8.94 -12.10
CA LEU A 11 -4.75 -8.34 -12.90
C LEU A 11 -5.86 -9.33 -13.28
N THR A 12 -5.72 -10.63 -13.05
CA THR A 12 -6.84 -11.60 -13.21
C THR A 12 -7.95 -11.34 -12.20
N LEU A 13 -7.62 -10.77 -11.03
CA LEU A 13 -8.55 -10.50 -9.91
C LEU A 13 -9.31 -11.75 -9.41
N GLU A 14 -8.82 -12.96 -9.74
CA GLU A 14 -9.40 -14.22 -9.26
C GLU A 14 -9.13 -14.47 -7.78
N HIS A 15 -8.05 -13.90 -7.27
CA HIS A 15 -7.63 -14.01 -5.87
C HIS A 15 -7.18 -12.65 -5.33
N PRO A 16 -7.22 -12.44 -4.00
CA PRO A 16 -6.64 -11.25 -3.37
C PRO A 16 -5.19 -11.04 -3.78
N ALA A 17 -4.82 -9.80 -4.10
CA ALA A 17 -3.51 -9.48 -4.66
C ALA A 17 -2.34 -9.89 -3.75
N ASP A 18 -2.50 -9.78 -2.43
CA ASP A 18 -1.51 -10.20 -1.43
C ASP A 18 -1.30 -11.72 -1.45
N ALA A 19 -2.36 -12.51 -1.63
CA ALA A 19 -2.27 -13.96 -1.79
C ALA A 19 -1.52 -14.35 -3.08
N VAL A 20 -1.81 -13.66 -4.19
CA VAL A 20 -1.11 -13.84 -5.48
C VAL A 20 0.38 -13.51 -5.34
N VAL A 21 0.71 -12.36 -4.76
CA VAL A 21 2.10 -11.91 -4.51
C VAL A 21 2.84 -12.90 -3.61
N SER A 22 2.21 -13.34 -2.52
CA SER A 22 2.78 -14.31 -1.59
C SER A 22 3.05 -15.66 -2.25
N ARG A 23 2.12 -16.15 -3.08
CA ARG A 23 2.30 -17.37 -3.86
C ARG A 23 3.44 -17.24 -4.86
N PHE A 24 3.46 -16.15 -5.62
CA PHE A 24 4.51 -15.86 -6.59
C PHE A 24 5.90 -15.92 -5.96
N PHE A 25 6.09 -15.33 -4.76
CA PHE A 25 7.38 -15.36 -4.08
C PHE A 25 7.75 -16.71 -3.48
N ARG A 26 6.79 -17.58 -3.18
CA ARG A 26 7.09 -18.98 -2.82
C ARG A 26 7.62 -19.79 -4.00
N ASP A 27 7.08 -19.49 -5.19
CA ASP A 27 7.48 -20.17 -6.43
C ASP A 27 8.81 -19.60 -6.99
N HIS A 28 9.16 -18.35 -6.65
CA HIS A 28 10.38 -17.65 -7.09
C HIS A 28 11.34 -17.40 -5.93
N ARG A 29 11.86 -18.47 -5.32
CA ARG A 29 12.71 -18.40 -4.12
C ARG A 29 14.05 -17.71 -4.34
N GLN A 30 14.53 -17.63 -5.57
CA GLN A 30 15.78 -16.98 -5.98
C GLN A 30 15.73 -15.44 -5.83
N LEU A 31 14.53 -14.84 -5.75
CA LEU A 31 14.38 -13.40 -5.61
C LEU A 31 14.76 -12.94 -4.20
N GLY A 32 15.69 -11.98 -4.14
CA GLY A 32 16.11 -11.35 -2.89
C GLY A 32 15.06 -10.42 -2.27
N PRO A 33 15.21 -10.02 -1.01
CA PRO A 33 14.22 -9.15 -0.33
C PRO A 33 13.95 -7.83 -1.04
N ARG A 34 14.98 -7.18 -1.61
CA ARG A 34 14.84 -5.92 -2.36
C ARG A 34 14.07 -6.10 -3.65
N GLU A 35 14.34 -7.19 -4.37
CA GLU A 35 13.63 -7.53 -5.60
C GLU A 35 12.15 -7.82 -5.32
N ARG A 36 11.87 -8.62 -4.29
CA ARG A 36 10.49 -8.91 -3.85
C ARG A 36 9.72 -7.64 -3.51
N ALA A 37 10.34 -6.72 -2.76
CA ALA A 37 9.72 -5.44 -2.43
C ALA A 37 9.39 -4.63 -3.69
N ALA A 38 10.35 -4.48 -4.62
CA ALA A 38 10.16 -3.75 -5.87
C ALA A 38 9.05 -4.36 -6.74
N LEU A 39 9.02 -5.69 -6.86
CA LEU A 39 8.00 -6.40 -7.63
C LEU A 39 6.60 -6.24 -7.03
N ALA A 40 6.48 -6.39 -5.71
CA ALA A 40 5.21 -6.23 -5.00
C ALA A 40 4.68 -4.79 -5.12
N GLU A 41 5.52 -3.79 -4.84
CA GLU A 41 5.12 -2.38 -4.94
C GLU A 41 4.74 -1.98 -6.37
N THR A 42 5.45 -2.52 -7.38
CA THR A 42 5.08 -2.32 -8.78
C THR A 42 3.71 -2.90 -9.10
N ALA A 43 3.42 -4.13 -8.68
CA ALA A 43 2.13 -4.76 -8.91
C ALA A 43 1.00 -4.00 -8.20
N TYR A 44 1.21 -3.57 -6.96
CA TYR A 44 0.24 -2.75 -6.23
C TYR A 44 0.06 -1.35 -6.84
N ALA A 45 1.12 -0.73 -7.37
CA ALA A 45 1.01 0.54 -8.09
C ALA A 45 0.14 0.39 -9.35
N VAL A 46 0.31 -0.72 -10.10
CA VAL A 46 -0.53 -1.00 -11.27
C VAL A 46 -2.00 -1.15 -10.88
N LEU A 47 -2.31 -1.85 -9.79
CA LEU A 47 -3.68 -1.99 -9.30
C LEU A 47 -4.28 -0.66 -8.86
N ARG A 48 -3.54 0.14 -8.09
CA ARG A 48 -3.98 1.46 -7.61
C ARG A 48 -4.19 2.50 -8.71
N LYS A 49 -3.45 2.38 -9.82
CA LYS A 49 -3.48 3.33 -10.94
C LYS A 49 -4.01 2.71 -12.23
N LYS A 50 -4.85 1.67 -12.10
CA LYS A 50 -5.28 0.84 -13.22
C LYS A 50 -5.90 1.64 -14.36
N LEU A 51 -6.82 2.56 -14.10
CA LEU A 51 -7.49 3.35 -15.14
C LEU A 51 -6.51 4.27 -15.88
N LEU A 52 -5.57 4.88 -15.16
CA LEU A 52 -4.52 5.70 -15.76
C LEU A 52 -3.60 4.84 -16.64
N PHE A 53 -3.12 3.73 -16.11
CA PHE A 53 -2.16 2.89 -16.84
C PHE A 53 -2.80 2.15 -18.01
N ASP A 54 -4.06 1.76 -17.91
CA ASP A 54 -4.82 1.23 -19.06
C ASP A 54 -5.01 2.28 -20.17
N HIS A 55 -5.05 3.58 -19.82
CA HIS A 55 -5.08 4.68 -20.79
C HIS A 55 -3.71 4.92 -21.44
N LEU A 56 -2.63 4.91 -20.68
CA LEU A 56 -1.28 5.19 -21.18
C LEU A 56 -0.66 4.01 -21.93
N ALA A 57 -0.89 2.80 -21.46
CA ALA A 57 -0.25 1.62 -22.04
C ALA A 57 -0.48 1.40 -23.53
N PRO A 58 -1.65 1.69 -24.16
CA PRO A 58 -1.86 1.49 -25.60
C PRO A 58 -0.94 2.31 -26.50
N SER A 59 -0.41 3.45 -26.05
CA SER A 59 0.51 4.28 -26.82
C SER A 59 1.92 3.67 -26.95
N GLY A 60 2.26 2.66 -26.15
CA GLY A 60 3.55 1.97 -26.21
C GLY A 60 3.51 0.71 -27.07
N SER A 61 4.68 0.11 -27.31
CA SER A 61 4.85 -1.11 -28.09
C SER A 61 5.19 -2.32 -27.19
N GLY A 62 4.95 -3.54 -27.71
CA GLY A 62 5.24 -4.80 -26.99
C GLY A 62 4.09 -5.32 -26.11
N PRO A 63 4.32 -6.32 -25.24
CA PRO A 63 3.28 -6.89 -24.40
C PRO A 63 2.68 -5.90 -23.41
N LYS A 64 1.35 -5.93 -23.23
CA LYS A 64 0.63 -5.01 -22.34
C LYS A 64 1.17 -5.08 -20.90
N GLU A 65 1.37 -6.26 -20.38
CA GLU A 65 1.83 -6.49 -19.00
C GLU A 65 3.22 -5.91 -18.74
N ARG A 66 4.09 -5.94 -19.76
CA ARG A 66 5.41 -5.31 -19.66
C ARG A 66 5.29 -3.78 -19.60
N ARG A 67 4.42 -3.20 -20.40
CA ARG A 67 4.16 -1.74 -20.37
C ARG A 67 3.56 -1.31 -19.03
N LEU A 68 2.60 -2.06 -18.51
CA LEU A 68 2.03 -1.82 -17.18
C LEU A 68 3.09 -1.95 -16.07
N ALA A 69 3.98 -2.94 -16.17
CA ALA A 69 5.09 -3.09 -15.23
C ALA A 69 6.07 -1.91 -15.28
N ILE A 70 6.36 -1.37 -16.47
CA ILE A 70 7.21 -0.17 -16.64
C ILE A 70 6.56 1.04 -15.96
N LEU A 71 5.27 1.31 -16.24
CA LEU A 71 4.52 2.42 -15.63
C LEU A 71 4.41 2.26 -14.11
N GLY A 72 4.08 1.05 -13.64
CA GLY A 72 3.96 0.77 -12.22
C GLY A 72 5.28 0.95 -11.46
N PHE A 73 6.39 0.50 -12.05
CA PHE A 73 7.73 0.67 -11.44
C PHE A 73 8.15 2.15 -11.41
N ALA A 74 7.92 2.87 -12.51
CA ALA A 74 8.18 4.30 -12.58
C ALA A 74 7.36 5.07 -11.52
N HIS A 75 6.08 4.76 -11.39
CA HIS A 75 5.20 5.37 -10.39
C HIS A 75 5.65 5.06 -8.96
N TRP A 76 6.04 3.83 -8.66
CA TRP A 76 6.61 3.49 -7.35
C TRP A 76 7.86 4.30 -7.03
N GLN A 77 8.78 4.47 -7.99
CA GLN A 77 9.95 5.34 -7.81
C GLN A 77 9.56 6.80 -7.53
N ASP A 78 8.50 7.30 -8.18
CA ASP A 78 7.99 8.64 -7.92
C ASP A 78 7.41 8.79 -6.52
N GLU A 79 6.68 7.78 -6.03
CA GLU A 79 6.17 7.77 -4.65
C GLU A 79 7.32 7.75 -3.63
N GLU A 80 8.36 6.93 -3.84
CA GLU A 80 9.53 6.91 -2.97
C GLU A 80 10.30 8.25 -2.97
N ALA A 81 10.44 8.88 -4.13
CA ALA A 81 11.08 10.18 -4.23
C ALA A 81 10.27 11.26 -3.47
N ARG A 82 8.95 11.27 -3.61
CA ARG A 82 8.08 12.22 -2.89
C ARG A 82 8.05 12.02 -1.38
N ARG A 83 8.27 10.81 -0.88
CA ARG A 83 8.43 10.57 0.58
C ARG A 83 9.64 11.29 1.15
N SER A 84 10.72 11.39 0.38
CA SER A 84 11.95 12.06 0.78
C SER A 84 11.96 13.55 0.44
N ASN A 85 11.32 13.92 -0.67
CA ASN A 85 11.17 15.29 -1.16
C ASN A 85 9.77 15.48 -1.76
N PRO A 86 8.82 16.07 -1.02
CA PRO A 86 7.44 16.27 -1.48
C PRO A 86 7.30 17.05 -2.80
N GLN A 87 8.32 17.82 -3.20
CA GLN A 87 8.34 18.58 -4.45
C GLN A 87 8.89 17.76 -5.64
N ALA A 88 9.36 16.55 -5.41
CA ALA A 88 9.87 15.71 -6.48
C ALA A 88 8.74 15.33 -7.46
N ARG A 89 8.90 15.70 -8.74
CA ARG A 89 7.98 15.31 -9.80
C ARG A 89 8.15 13.82 -10.15
N HIS A 90 9.40 13.39 -10.33
CA HIS A 90 9.76 12.04 -10.69
C HIS A 90 10.88 11.50 -9.79
N GLY A 91 10.90 10.19 -9.60
CA GLY A 91 12.02 9.46 -9.02
C GLY A 91 13.15 9.21 -10.04
N PRO A 92 14.28 8.65 -9.60
CA PRO A 92 15.39 8.32 -10.48
C PRO A 92 14.99 7.25 -11.50
N ARG A 93 15.31 7.48 -12.77
CA ARG A 93 14.94 6.59 -13.89
C ARG A 93 16.09 5.70 -14.40
N ASP A 94 17.32 5.94 -13.96
CA ASP A 94 18.51 5.28 -14.53
C ASP A 94 18.43 3.76 -14.43
N PHE A 95 18.06 3.25 -13.25
CA PHE A 95 17.92 1.81 -13.04
C PHE A 95 16.82 1.22 -13.94
N LEU A 96 15.65 1.85 -14.01
CA LEU A 96 14.57 1.39 -14.90
C LEU A 96 15.00 1.47 -16.37
N LYS A 97 15.56 2.59 -16.79
CA LYS A 97 15.99 2.81 -18.19
C LYS A 97 17.07 1.83 -18.62
N SER A 98 17.94 1.33 -17.71
CA SER A 98 18.92 0.31 -18.05
C SER A 98 18.32 -1.02 -18.50
N ALA A 99 17.08 -1.31 -18.09
CA ALA A 99 16.34 -2.54 -18.45
C ALA A 99 15.40 -2.36 -19.64
N LEU A 100 15.35 -1.16 -20.23
CA LEU A 100 14.46 -0.80 -21.34
C LEU A 100 15.22 -0.69 -22.65
N ASN A 101 14.56 -1.06 -23.76
CA ASN A 101 15.02 -0.71 -25.10
C ASN A 101 14.73 0.77 -25.44
N GLU A 102 15.32 1.27 -26.54
CA GLU A 102 15.20 2.70 -26.90
C GLU A 102 13.74 3.15 -27.15
N ARG A 103 12.90 2.28 -27.72
CA ARG A 103 11.47 2.60 -27.94
C ARG A 103 10.72 2.70 -26.60
N GLU A 104 11.01 1.81 -25.67
CA GLU A 104 10.40 1.85 -24.34
C GLU A 104 10.85 3.07 -23.53
N LYS A 105 12.12 3.48 -23.66
CA LYS A 105 12.64 4.71 -23.03
C LYS A 105 11.92 5.94 -23.54
N GLN A 106 11.86 6.10 -24.87
CA GLN A 106 11.18 7.23 -25.52
C GLN A 106 9.68 7.27 -25.13
N TRP A 107 9.02 6.12 -25.11
CA TRP A 107 7.63 6.02 -24.70
C TRP A 107 7.44 6.40 -23.23
N LEU A 108 8.30 5.94 -22.32
CA LEU A 108 8.26 6.31 -20.90
C LEU A 108 8.46 7.82 -20.72
N ASP A 109 9.41 8.42 -21.44
CA ASP A 109 9.64 9.86 -21.40
C ASP A 109 8.42 10.66 -21.90
N GLN A 110 7.69 10.16 -22.90
CA GLN A 110 6.42 10.74 -23.34
C GLN A 110 5.34 10.62 -22.25
N CYS A 111 5.23 9.48 -21.58
CA CYS A 111 4.30 9.31 -20.47
C CYS A 111 4.64 10.23 -19.28
N ASP A 112 5.92 10.36 -18.94
CA ASP A 112 6.39 11.25 -17.85
C ASP A 112 6.17 12.75 -18.17
N ALA A 113 6.08 13.12 -19.47
CA ALA A 113 5.80 14.49 -19.90
C ALA A 113 4.33 14.90 -19.76
N ILE A 114 3.39 13.94 -19.67
CA ILE A 114 1.96 14.23 -19.56
C ILE A 114 1.68 14.95 -18.22
N SER A 115 1.02 16.11 -18.31
CA SER A 115 0.56 16.83 -17.12
C SER A 115 -0.70 16.16 -16.55
N GLN A 116 -0.87 16.24 -15.22
CA GLN A 116 -2.11 15.81 -14.56
C GLN A 116 -3.33 16.59 -15.10
N ASP A 117 -3.13 17.83 -15.52
CA ASP A 117 -4.20 18.70 -16.06
C ASP A 117 -4.65 18.28 -17.46
N ASP A 118 -3.79 17.57 -18.21
CA ASP A 118 -4.11 17.05 -19.54
C ASP A 118 -4.89 15.72 -19.47
N LEU A 119 -4.98 15.11 -18.30
CA LEU A 119 -5.68 13.85 -18.09
C LEU A 119 -7.17 14.08 -17.83
N MET A 120 -8.02 13.26 -18.44
CA MET A 120 -9.43 13.20 -18.07
C MET A 120 -9.58 12.87 -16.58
N GLU A 121 -10.62 13.41 -15.96
CA GLU A 121 -10.88 13.27 -14.53
C GLU A 121 -10.88 11.79 -14.07
N ARG A 122 -11.47 10.89 -14.87
CA ARG A 122 -11.49 9.43 -14.60
C ARG A 122 -10.10 8.80 -14.44
N HIS A 123 -9.08 9.31 -15.14
CA HIS A 123 -7.71 8.82 -15.03
C HIS A 123 -6.98 9.41 -13.81
N ARG A 124 -7.45 10.54 -13.31
CA ARG A 124 -6.90 11.22 -12.13
C ARG A 124 -7.41 10.58 -10.84
N HIS A 125 -8.74 10.36 -10.72
CA HIS A 125 -9.33 9.76 -9.51
C HIS A 125 -9.19 8.24 -9.45
N ASN A 126 -9.09 7.55 -10.57
CA ASN A 126 -8.94 6.09 -10.67
C ASN A 126 -10.03 5.29 -9.91
N LEU A 127 -11.23 5.86 -9.79
CA LEU A 127 -12.39 5.24 -9.15
C LEU A 127 -13.36 4.68 -10.20
N PRO A 128 -14.17 3.67 -9.86
CA PRO A 128 -15.28 3.23 -10.69
C PRO A 128 -16.26 4.38 -10.94
N GLU A 129 -16.75 4.50 -12.18
CA GLU A 129 -17.60 5.62 -12.62
C GLU A 129 -18.84 5.82 -11.71
N TRP A 130 -19.51 4.71 -11.33
CA TRP A 130 -20.71 4.74 -10.49
C TRP A 130 -20.48 5.32 -9.08
N LEU A 131 -19.25 5.37 -8.62
CA LEU A 131 -18.90 5.83 -7.27
C LEU A 131 -18.53 7.32 -7.24
N VAL A 132 -18.17 7.90 -8.39
CA VAL A 132 -17.60 9.25 -8.47
C VAL A 132 -18.59 10.32 -8.03
N GLU A 133 -19.77 10.37 -8.65
CA GLU A 133 -20.77 11.41 -8.34
C GLU A 133 -21.30 11.30 -6.90
N PRO A 134 -21.69 10.11 -6.37
CA PRO A 134 -22.06 9.99 -4.96
C PRO A 134 -20.98 10.48 -3.99
N LEU A 135 -19.70 10.19 -4.27
CA LEU A 135 -18.61 10.65 -3.42
C LEU A 135 -18.38 12.17 -3.52
N LYS A 136 -18.51 12.75 -4.72
CA LYS A 136 -18.42 14.20 -4.90
C LYS A 136 -19.54 14.94 -4.14
N GLU A 137 -20.76 14.44 -4.24
CA GLU A 137 -21.92 15.01 -3.52
C GLU A 137 -21.71 14.96 -2.01
N GLN A 138 -21.20 13.82 -1.50
CA GLN A 138 -21.02 13.62 -0.07
C GLN A 138 -19.81 14.40 0.50
N LEU A 139 -18.69 14.45 -0.22
CA LEU A 139 -17.42 14.97 0.27
C LEU A 139 -17.15 16.42 -0.16
N GLY A 140 -17.78 16.90 -1.24
CA GLY A 140 -17.54 18.24 -1.74
C GLY A 140 -16.06 18.53 -1.96
N ALA A 141 -15.51 19.50 -1.24
CA ALA A 141 -14.10 19.89 -1.34
C ALA A 141 -13.12 18.80 -0.90
N GLU A 142 -13.55 17.85 -0.06
CA GLU A 142 -12.73 16.74 0.43
C GLU A 142 -12.58 15.59 -0.58
N PHE A 143 -13.27 15.63 -1.71
CA PHE A 143 -13.22 14.57 -2.72
C PHE A 143 -11.79 14.33 -3.23
N TRP A 144 -11.08 15.36 -3.68
CA TRP A 144 -9.73 15.20 -4.19
C TRP A 144 -8.68 14.84 -3.13
N PRO A 145 -8.69 15.41 -1.92
CA PRO A 145 -7.89 14.91 -0.80
C PRO A 145 -8.11 13.42 -0.51
N MET A 146 -9.37 12.97 -0.49
CA MET A 146 -9.70 11.55 -0.30
C MET A 146 -9.16 10.68 -1.44
N VAL A 147 -9.36 11.06 -2.70
CA VAL A 147 -8.81 10.37 -3.87
C VAL A 147 -7.29 10.23 -3.79
N GLN A 148 -6.61 11.30 -3.40
CA GLN A 148 -5.16 11.28 -3.23
C GLN A 148 -4.74 10.31 -2.13
N ALA A 149 -5.40 10.31 -0.99
CA ALA A 149 -5.15 9.39 0.11
C ALA A 149 -5.33 7.92 -0.31
N LEU A 150 -6.45 7.59 -0.98
CA LEU A 150 -6.73 6.24 -1.49
C LEU A 150 -5.74 5.77 -2.56
N SER A 151 -5.11 6.70 -3.29
CA SER A 151 -4.17 6.39 -4.36
C SER A 151 -2.74 6.15 -3.86
N THR A 152 -2.45 6.37 -2.59
CA THR A 152 -1.12 6.16 -2.00
C THR A 152 -1.00 4.80 -1.33
N SER A 153 0.24 4.34 -1.14
CA SER A 153 0.50 3.13 -0.37
C SER A 153 0.15 3.37 1.10
N ALA A 154 -0.68 2.49 1.67
CA ALA A 154 -1.05 2.57 3.07
C ALA A 154 0.18 2.55 4.00
N PRO A 155 0.17 3.31 5.10
CA PRO A 155 1.17 3.18 6.14
C PRO A 155 1.12 1.79 6.77
N LEU A 156 2.19 1.39 7.42
CA LEU A 156 2.23 0.18 8.22
C LEU A 156 2.02 0.58 9.69
N ASP A 157 0.82 0.35 10.18
CA ASP A 157 0.47 0.65 11.56
C ASP A 157 0.39 -0.63 12.40
N LEU A 158 0.84 -0.53 13.63
CA LEU A 158 0.81 -1.58 14.65
C LEU A 158 -0.12 -1.15 15.77
N ARG A 159 -0.92 -2.06 16.26
CA ARG A 159 -1.62 -1.93 17.54
C ARG A 159 -0.84 -2.60 18.64
N VAL A 160 -0.57 -1.90 19.71
CA VAL A 160 -0.01 -2.49 20.93
C VAL A 160 -1.13 -3.12 21.75
N ASN A 161 -0.93 -4.34 22.20
CA ASN A 161 -1.84 -5.02 23.11
C ASN A 161 -1.58 -4.52 24.54
N VAL A 162 -2.44 -3.63 24.99
CA VAL A 162 -2.28 -2.94 26.30
C VAL A 162 -2.45 -3.86 27.52
N LEU A 163 -3.04 -5.05 27.35
CA LEU A 163 -3.07 -6.06 28.40
C LEU A 163 -1.70 -6.73 28.61
N LYS A 164 -0.84 -6.68 27.62
CA LYS A 164 0.48 -7.34 27.65
C LYS A 164 1.62 -6.36 27.90
N GLU A 165 1.56 -5.17 27.29
CA GLU A 165 2.69 -4.24 27.35
C GLU A 165 2.24 -2.79 27.11
N LYS A 166 3.03 -1.82 27.61
CA LYS A 166 2.85 -0.40 27.36
C LYS A 166 3.43 0.01 26.01
N ARG A 167 2.77 0.94 25.31
CA ARG A 167 3.20 1.41 23.97
C ARG A 167 4.64 1.90 23.96
N GLU A 168 5.05 2.64 24.98
CA GLU A 168 6.38 3.22 25.09
C GLU A 168 7.49 2.16 25.25
N LEU A 169 7.18 1.04 25.93
CA LEU A 169 8.12 -0.06 26.09
C LEU A 169 8.27 -0.85 24.77
N VAL A 170 7.15 -1.13 24.11
CA VAL A 170 7.17 -1.75 22.78
C VAL A 170 7.93 -0.86 21.78
N GLN A 171 7.71 0.45 21.81
CA GLN A 171 8.43 1.38 20.92
C GLN A 171 9.95 1.33 21.14
N LYS A 172 10.39 1.24 22.40
CA LYS A 172 11.81 1.09 22.74
C LYS A 172 12.38 -0.25 22.24
N GLU A 173 11.63 -1.34 22.41
CA GLU A 173 12.04 -2.67 21.93
C GLU A 173 12.18 -2.69 20.41
N LEU A 174 11.21 -2.10 19.67
CA LEU A 174 11.29 -1.97 18.22
C LEU A 174 12.50 -1.14 17.78
N ALA A 175 12.80 -0.05 18.50
CA ALA A 175 13.99 0.77 18.22
C ALA A 175 15.30 0.00 18.43
N GLN A 176 15.39 -0.88 19.43
CA GLN A 176 16.54 -1.78 19.64
C GLN A 176 16.69 -2.78 18.49
N ALA A 177 15.58 -3.19 17.86
CA ALA A 177 15.59 -4.01 16.64
C ALA A 177 15.79 -3.18 15.36
N ALA A 178 16.23 -1.92 15.46
CA ALA A 178 16.42 -0.97 14.36
C ALA A 178 15.12 -0.64 13.57
N ILE A 179 13.96 -0.85 14.17
CA ILE A 179 12.66 -0.50 13.59
C ILE A 179 12.19 0.83 14.17
N LYS A 180 12.21 1.85 13.32
CA LYS A 180 11.76 3.20 13.71
C LYS A 180 10.25 3.27 13.67
N THR A 181 9.65 3.77 14.74
CA THR A 181 8.20 3.99 14.86
C THR A 181 7.89 5.35 15.46
N VAL A 182 6.72 5.88 15.12
CA VAL A 182 6.13 7.06 15.76
C VAL A 182 4.74 6.69 16.27
N ALA A 183 4.27 7.35 17.33
CA ALA A 183 2.89 7.20 17.76
C ALA A 183 1.94 7.63 16.65
N THR A 184 0.85 6.90 16.43
CA THR A 184 -0.21 7.33 15.52
C THR A 184 -0.98 8.50 16.13
N PRO A 185 -1.56 9.41 15.29
CA PRO A 185 -2.14 10.66 15.76
C PRO A 185 -3.41 10.48 16.61
N TYR A 186 -4.19 9.44 16.41
CA TYR A 186 -5.51 9.30 17.01
C TYR A 186 -5.63 8.10 17.95
N SER A 187 -5.01 6.96 17.62
CA SER A 187 -5.08 5.77 18.48
C SER A 187 -4.08 5.84 19.63
N PRO A 188 -4.51 5.65 20.90
CA PRO A 188 -3.60 5.61 22.03
C PRO A 188 -2.69 4.38 22.04
N TRP A 189 -3.01 3.36 21.22
CA TRP A 189 -2.28 2.10 21.13
C TRP A 189 -1.43 1.98 19.88
N GLY A 190 -1.60 2.93 18.95
CA GLY A 190 -1.02 2.87 17.61
C GLY A 190 0.44 3.27 17.55
N LEU A 191 1.21 2.52 16.75
CA LEU A 191 2.57 2.85 16.35
C LEU A 191 2.67 2.75 14.83
N ARG A 192 3.04 3.84 14.16
CA ARG A 192 3.32 3.86 12.72
C ARG A 192 4.77 3.52 12.45
N VAL A 193 5.00 2.49 11.65
CA VAL A 193 6.32 1.99 11.30
C VAL A 193 6.89 2.79 10.12
N GLN A 194 8.16 3.19 10.20
CA GLN A 194 8.88 3.76 9.07
C GLN A 194 9.45 2.65 8.20
N GLY A 195 9.00 2.60 6.94
CA GLY A 195 9.35 1.51 6.02
C GLY A 195 8.47 0.27 6.19
N LYS A 196 8.92 -0.86 5.67
CA LYS A 196 8.21 -2.15 5.70
C LYS A 196 9.14 -3.28 6.17
N PRO A 197 9.56 -3.28 7.44
CA PRO A 197 10.42 -4.33 7.98
C PRO A 197 9.66 -5.66 8.11
N ALA A 198 10.38 -6.78 8.21
CA ALA A 198 9.81 -8.07 8.56
C ALA A 198 9.48 -8.09 10.07
N LEU A 199 8.19 -8.17 10.40
CA LEU A 199 7.71 -8.10 11.78
C LEU A 199 7.51 -9.47 12.43
N THR A 200 7.20 -10.51 11.64
CA THR A 200 6.74 -11.81 12.13
C THR A 200 7.73 -12.58 13.01
N LYS A 201 9.02 -12.23 12.92
CA LYS A 201 10.10 -12.84 13.73
C LYS A 201 10.49 -12.00 14.94
N LEU A 202 9.80 -10.91 15.20
CA LEU A 202 10.09 -10.06 16.37
C LEU A 202 9.50 -10.68 17.63
N PRO A 203 10.24 -10.68 18.75
CA PRO A 203 9.72 -11.18 20.03
C PRO A 203 8.41 -10.50 20.44
N ALA A 204 8.28 -9.19 20.20
CA ALA A 204 7.04 -8.45 20.44
C ALA A 204 5.85 -8.99 19.64
N PHE A 205 6.07 -9.43 18.41
CA PHE A 205 5.03 -10.02 17.55
C PHE A 205 4.70 -11.44 18.01
N GLU A 206 5.71 -12.27 18.25
CA GLU A 206 5.54 -13.68 18.65
C GLU A 206 4.78 -13.83 19.99
N ARG A 207 5.03 -12.94 20.96
CA ARG A 207 4.29 -12.93 22.23
C ARG A 207 2.94 -12.21 22.14
N GLY A 208 2.58 -11.67 20.96
CA GLY A 208 1.32 -10.95 20.74
C GLY A 208 1.23 -9.61 21.48
N ALA A 209 2.37 -8.95 21.74
CA ALA A 209 2.40 -7.60 22.28
C ALA A 209 2.09 -6.55 21.19
N ILE A 210 2.27 -6.91 19.92
CA ILE A 210 1.90 -6.10 18.76
C ILE A 210 1.15 -6.92 17.72
N GLU A 211 0.27 -6.25 17.00
CA GLU A 211 -0.43 -6.77 15.83
C GLU A 211 -0.42 -5.73 14.71
N VAL A 212 -0.40 -6.19 13.45
CA VAL A 212 -0.57 -5.30 12.31
C VAL A 212 -2.04 -4.94 12.21
N GLN A 213 -2.37 -3.68 12.46
CA GLN A 213 -3.73 -3.17 12.36
C GLN A 213 -3.70 -1.69 12.01
N ASP A 214 -4.44 -1.31 10.98
CA ASP A 214 -4.64 0.08 10.57
C ASP A 214 -5.22 0.93 11.70
N GLU A 215 -4.79 2.19 11.81
CA GLU A 215 -5.24 3.10 12.86
C GLU A 215 -6.77 3.29 12.86
N GLY A 216 -7.38 3.41 11.68
CA GLY A 216 -8.84 3.53 11.57
C GLY A 216 -9.57 2.34 12.17
N SER A 217 -9.07 1.12 11.93
CA SER A 217 -9.61 -0.10 12.54
C SER A 217 -9.43 -0.14 14.07
N GLN A 218 -8.32 0.39 14.58
CA GLN A 218 -8.11 0.55 16.03
C GLN A 218 -9.14 1.51 16.64
N LEU A 219 -9.44 2.62 15.94
CA LEU A 219 -10.45 3.59 16.37
C LEU A 219 -11.86 3.00 16.39
N LEU A 220 -12.20 2.13 15.44
CA LEU A 220 -13.49 1.43 15.46
C LEU A 220 -13.67 0.58 16.72
N ALA A 221 -12.61 -0.12 17.15
CA ALA A 221 -12.63 -0.90 18.38
C ALA A 221 -12.80 0.01 19.63
N LEU A 222 -12.15 1.17 19.63
CA LEU A 222 -12.32 2.19 20.69
C LEU A 222 -13.73 2.76 20.74
N LEU A 223 -14.29 3.09 19.58
CA LEU A 223 -15.64 3.68 19.46
C LEU A 223 -16.74 2.70 19.91
N LEU A 224 -16.51 1.40 19.75
CA LEU A 224 -17.44 0.38 20.24
C LEU A 224 -17.57 0.42 21.76
N ASP A 225 -16.51 0.75 22.47
CA ASP A 225 -16.45 0.91 23.93
C ASP A 225 -17.11 -0.26 24.69
N ALA A 226 -16.83 -1.50 24.26
CA ALA A 226 -17.43 -2.70 24.81
C ALA A 226 -17.15 -2.82 26.33
N LYS A 227 -18.17 -3.16 27.10
CA LYS A 227 -18.06 -3.27 28.55
C LYS A 227 -18.00 -4.73 28.99
N ARG A 228 -17.40 -4.96 30.13
CA ARG A 228 -17.31 -6.30 30.74
C ARG A 228 -18.72 -6.90 30.92
N GLY A 229 -18.90 -8.10 30.39
CA GLY A 229 -20.18 -8.82 30.45
C GLY A 229 -21.08 -8.59 29.25
N GLU A 230 -20.75 -7.71 28.33
CA GLU A 230 -21.46 -7.56 27.07
C GLU A 230 -21.11 -8.66 26.08
N MET A 231 -22.09 -9.09 25.30
CA MET A 231 -21.89 -10.00 24.17
C MET A 231 -21.61 -9.16 22.92
N VAL A 232 -20.41 -9.30 22.36
CA VAL A 232 -20.01 -8.61 21.12
C VAL A 232 -19.88 -9.62 19.99
N VAL A 233 -20.44 -9.30 18.83
CA VAL A 233 -20.33 -10.11 17.61
C VAL A 233 -19.53 -9.34 16.57
N ASP A 234 -18.39 -9.91 16.16
CA ASP A 234 -17.63 -9.42 15.00
C ASP A 234 -18.02 -10.23 13.76
N PHE A 235 -19.00 -9.71 13.00
CA PHE A 235 -19.56 -10.40 11.85
C PHE A 235 -18.59 -10.55 10.68
N CYS A 236 -17.61 -9.64 10.55
CA CYS A 236 -16.59 -9.66 9.50
C CYS A 236 -15.20 -9.87 10.09
N ALA A 237 -15.05 -10.74 11.07
CA ALA A 237 -13.84 -10.93 11.88
C ALA A 237 -12.55 -11.12 11.05
N GLY A 238 -12.63 -11.80 9.90
CA GLY A 238 -11.45 -12.10 9.07
C GLY A 238 -10.36 -12.77 9.88
N ALA A 239 -9.18 -12.13 10.00
CA ALA A 239 -8.06 -12.60 10.83
C ALA A 239 -8.22 -12.27 12.32
N GLY A 240 -9.33 -11.67 12.73
CA GLY A 240 -9.62 -11.35 14.12
C GLY A 240 -9.02 -10.05 14.66
N GLY A 241 -8.55 -9.15 13.79
CA GLY A 241 -7.91 -7.89 14.22
C GLY A 241 -8.80 -7.05 15.13
N ASN A 242 -10.06 -6.83 14.76
CA ASN A 242 -11.03 -6.09 15.58
C ASN A 242 -11.44 -6.89 16.82
N THR A 243 -11.70 -8.19 16.69
CA THR A 243 -12.02 -9.08 17.81
C THR A 243 -10.94 -9.01 18.89
N LEU A 244 -9.65 -9.11 18.50
CA LEU A 244 -8.51 -9.03 19.41
C LEU A 244 -8.33 -7.61 19.99
N ALA A 245 -8.64 -6.57 19.21
CA ALA A 245 -8.59 -5.19 19.70
C ALA A 245 -9.65 -4.96 20.79
N ILE A 246 -10.89 -5.38 20.54
CA ILE A 246 -12.01 -5.26 21.49
C ILE A 246 -11.75 -6.08 22.75
N GLY A 247 -11.23 -7.31 22.60
CA GLY A 247 -10.91 -8.16 23.75
C GLY A 247 -9.70 -7.71 24.58
N ALA A 248 -8.95 -6.72 24.12
CA ALA A 248 -7.80 -6.12 24.81
C ALA A 248 -8.14 -4.79 25.52
N THR A 249 -9.38 -4.35 25.48
CA THR A 249 -9.91 -3.18 26.19
C THR A 249 -10.85 -3.59 27.31
#